data_ba88cca57e8c6ba087dce7f7cb1846c0
#
_entry.id   ba88cca57e8c6ba087dce7f7cb1846c0
#
_cell.length_a   1.000
_cell.length_b   1.000
_cell.length_c   1.000
_cell.angle_alpha   90.00
_cell.angle_beta   90.00
_cell.angle_gamma   90.00
#
_symmetry.space_group_name_H-M   'P 1'
#
loop_
_entity.id
_entity.type
_entity.pdbx_description
1 polymer ?
#
loop_
_entity_poly.entity_id
_entity_poly.type
_entity_poly.pdbx_seq_one_letter_code
_entity_poly.pdbx_strand_id
1 'polypeptide(L)'
;MAGDGSPVAGDVYSFRTSPLSEFAPPTTGRYAAFKVLGVNERSLAIAVLDGIWSTPPSLSAANEAVVLHENRFAHTGGMAAFGLSVDWWTPSDLDSLSLLGSGRLSPEEKAIGAEIIGYGIGCRYSLLRFSNHAAEGEWRWKHDRDALIVESEKSKAKAAAERAAKEEIVP
;
A
#
# COMPACT_ATOMS: atom_id res chain seq x y z
N MET A 1 -18.32 -16.15 5.08
CA MET A 1 -19.02 -16.39 3.81
C MET A 1 -18.60 -15.37 2.77
N ALA A 2 -18.40 -15.83 1.54
CA ALA A 2 -17.92 -15.00 0.45
C ALA A 2 -18.90 -13.92 -0.03
N GLY A 3 -20.03 -13.73 0.63
CA GLY A 3 -21.08 -12.81 0.20
C GLY A 3 -21.11 -11.45 0.92
N ASP A 4 -20.24 -11.22 1.89
CA ASP A 4 -20.26 -10.00 2.68
C ASP A 4 -19.23 -8.95 2.25
N GLY A 5 -18.52 -9.18 1.15
CA GLY A 5 -17.48 -8.28 0.66
C GLY A 5 -16.14 -8.39 1.37
N SER A 6 -15.99 -9.32 2.32
CA SER A 6 -14.72 -9.54 3.00
C SER A 6 -13.68 -10.09 2.05
N PRO A 7 -12.40 -9.68 2.19
CA PRO A 7 -11.33 -10.19 1.33
C PRO A 7 -11.06 -11.67 1.60
N VAL A 8 -10.73 -12.39 0.55
CA VAL A 8 -10.30 -13.78 0.62
C VAL A 8 -8.93 -13.93 -0.04
N ALA A 9 -8.19 -14.97 0.34
CA ALA A 9 -6.87 -15.24 -0.25
C ALA A 9 -6.99 -15.40 -1.77
N GLY A 10 -6.14 -14.71 -2.51
CA GLY A 10 -6.16 -14.67 -3.95
C GLY A 10 -6.87 -13.47 -4.56
N ASP A 11 -7.63 -12.73 -3.78
CA ASP A 11 -8.28 -11.51 -4.27
C ASP A 11 -7.25 -10.47 -4.69
N VAL A 12 -7.52 -9.81 -5.82
CA VAL A 12 -6.70 -8.72 -6.35
C VAL A 12 -7.53 -7.46 -6.42
N TYR A 13 -7.05 -6.41 -5.79
CA TYR A 13 -7.71 -5.11 -5.75
C TYR A 13 -6.85 -4.07 -6.44
N SER A 14 -7.49 -3.18 -7.18
CA SER A 14 -6.82 -1.97 -7.69
C SER A 14 -7.32 -0.73 -6.95
N PHE A 15 -6.49 0.29 -6.95
CA PHE A 15 -6.84 1.58 -6.36
C PHE A 15 -6.15 2.70 -7.12
N ARG A 16 -6.77 3.86 -7.09
CA ARG A 16 -6.15 5.08 -7.61
C ARG A 16 -5.12 5.55 -6.59
N THR A 17 -3.89 5.82 -7.02
CA THR A 17 -2.88 6.35 -6.12
C THR A 17 -3.19 7.80 -5.76
N SER A 18 -2.73 8.23 -4.61
CA SER A 18 -2.91 9.58 -4.10
C SER A 18 -1.56 10.24 -3.84
N PRO A 19 -1.50 11.57 -3.79
CA PRO A 19 -0.27 12.29 -3.49
C PRO A 19 0.33 11.85 -2.15
N LEU A 20 1.64 11.73 -2.08
CA LEU A 20 2.35 11.33 -0.86
C LEU A 20 2.45 12.47 0.16
N SER A 21 2.29 13.72 -0.29
CA SER A 21 2.29 14.89 0.57
C SER A 21 1.48 16.02 -0.07
N GLU A 22 1.19 17.05 0.69
CA GLU A 22 0.52 18.26 0.18
C GLU A 22 1.40 19.03 -0.83
N PHE A 23 2.69 18.74 -0.87
CA PHE A 23 3.64 19.38 -1.79
C PHE A 23 3.72 18.67 -3.14
N ALA A 24 3.11 17.51 -3.26
CA ALA A 24 3.00 16.79 -4.53
C ALA A 24 1.84 17.34 -5.37
N PRO A 25 1.86 17.10 -6.70
CA PRO A 25 0.69 17.43 -7.54
C PRO A 25 -0.58 16.81 -6.99
N PRO A 26 -1.74 17.50 -7.05
CA PRO A 26 -2.96 17.05 -6.38
C PRO A 26 -3.57 15.77 -6.94
N THR A 27 -3.23 15.40 -8.17
CA THR A 27 -3.65 14.14 -8.79
C THR A 27 -2.43 13.43 -9.37
N THR A 28 -2.37 12.12 -9.18
CA THR A 28 -1.25 11.33 -9.70
C THR A 28 -1.48 10.85 -11.12
N GLY A 29 -2.73 10.57 -11.49
CA GLY A 29 -3.09 9.96 -12.77
C GLY A 29 -2.65 8.50 -12.87
N ARG A 30 -2.40 7.84 -11.74
CA ARG A 30 -1.87 6.47 -11.69
C ARG A 30 -2.77 5.56 -10.86
N TYR A 31 -2.74 4.29 -11.23
CA TYR A 31 -3.43 3.21 -10.53
C TYR A 31 -2.43 2.13 -10.15
N ALA A 32 -2.65 1.50 -9.02
CA ALA A 32 -1.83 0.42 -8.50
C ALA A 32 -2.72 -0.74 -8.08
N ALA A 33 -2.13 -1.85 -7.65
CA ALA A 33 -2.87 -3.02 -7.21
C ALA A 33 -2.13 -3.74 -6.08
N PHE A 34 -2.88 -4.48 -5.28
CA PHE A 34 -2.33 -5.41 -4.30
C PHE A 34 -3.10 -6.72 -4.36
N LYS A 35 -2.48 -7.77 -3.85
CA LYS A 35 -3.04 -9.12 -3.80
C LYS A 35 -3.14 -9.58 -2.36
N VAL A 36 -4.26 -10.19 -2.02
CA VAL A 36 -4.45 -10.80 -0.69
C VAL A 36 -3.76 -12.16 -0.67
N LEU A 37 -2.78 -12.31 0.21
CA LEU A 37 -1.98 -13.54 0.32
C LEU A 37 -2.54 -14.52 1.35
N GLY A 38 -3.28 -14.02 2.32
CA GLY A 38 -3.88 -14.86 3.35
C GLY A 38 -4.80 -14.04 4.24
N VAL A 39 -5.73 -14.74 4.85
CA VAL A 39 -6.71 -14.15 5.78
C VAL A 39 -6.95 -15.14 6.91
N ASN A 40 -7.03 -14.65 8.13
CA ASN A 40 -7.56 -15.41 9.26
C ASN A 40 -8.56 -14.52 10.01
N GLU A 41 -9.02 -14.95 11.18
CA GLU A 41 -10.02 -14.21 11.96
C GLU A 41 -9.57 -12.83 12.41
N ARG A 42 -8.25 -12.61 12.53
CA ARG A 42 -7.67 -11.39 13.09
C ARG A 42 -6.81 -10.60 12.11
N SER A 43 -6.28 -11.24 11.11
CA SER A 43 -5.23 -10.69 10.27
C SER A 43 -5.48 -10.90 8.79
N LEU A 44 -4.95 -9.96 8.03
CA LEU A 44 -4.95 -9.96 6.57
C LEU A 44 -3.51 -9.76 6.11
N ALA A 45 -3.02 -10.62 5.24
CA ALA A 45 -1.71 -10.45 4.61
C ALA A 45 -1.91 -10.03 3.16
N ILE A 46 -1.24 -8.95 2.75
CA ILE A 46 -1.28 -8.44 1.39
C ILE A 46 0.11 -8.24 0.83
N ALA A 47 0.22 -8.26 -0.50
CA ALA A 47 1.42 -7.86 -1.21
C ALA A 47 1.05 -6.82 -2.26
N VAL A 48 1.75 -5.69 -2.24
CA VAL A 48 1.61 -4.66 -3.28
C VAL A 48 2.31 -5.15 -4.53
N LEU A 49 1.68 -5.00 -5.69
CA LEU A 49 2.21 -5.48 -6.95
C LEU A 49 3.11 -4.43 -7.60
N ASP A 50 4.15 -4.92 -8.28
CA ASP A 50 5.09 -4.07 -9.03
C ASP A 50 4.49 -3.72 -10.39
N GLY A 51 3.55 -2.79 -10.38
CA GLY A 51 2.88 -2.30 -11.57
C GLY A 51 2.15 -1.00 -11.29
N ILE A 52 2.31 -0.07 -12.21
CA ILE A 52 1.57 1.20 -12.21
C ILE A 52 0.95 1.35 -13.59
N TRP A 53 -0.30 1.72 -13.60
CA TRP A 53 -1.10 1.85 -14.83
C TRP A 53 -1.72 3.24 -14.91
N SER A 54 -1.91 3.74 -16.12
CA SER A 54 -2.57 5.03 -16.37
C SER A 54 -4.10 4.94 -16.32
N THR A 55 -4.63 3.72 -16.40
CA THR A 55 -6.06 3.40 -16.24
C THR A 55 -6.18 2.20 -15.31
N PRO A 56 -7.35 1.94 -14.72
CA PRO A 56 -7.50 0.76 -13.87
C PRO A 56 -7.07 -0.52 -14.59
N PRO A 57 -6.17 -1.32 -14.01
CA PRO A 57 -5.70 -2.54 -14.67
C PRO A 57 -6.78 -3.62 -14.69
N SER A 58 -6.66 -4.55 -15.64
CA SER A 58 -7.44 -5.78 -15.63
C SER A 58 -6.84 -6.78 -14.64
N LEU A 59 -7.60 -7.80 -14.26
CA LEU A 59 -7.09 -8.89 -13.44
C LEU A 59 -5.87 -9.56 -14.11
N SER A 60 -5.94 -9.77 -15.42
CA SER A 60 -4.85 -10.37 -16.19
C SER A 60 -3.56 -9.53 -16.09
N ALA A 61 -3.67 -8.23 -16.31
CA ALA A 61 -2.51 -7.32 -16.20
C ALA A 61 -1.93 -7.31 -14.78
N ALA A 62 -2.78 -7.28 -13.77
CA ALA A 62 -2.34 -7.31 -12.39
C ALA A 62 -1.66 -8.64 -12.03
N ASN A 63 -2.18 -9.76 -12.51
CA ASN A 63 -1.60 -11.08 -12.26
C ASN A 63 -0.24 -11.31 -12.92
N GLU A 64 0.08 -10.56 -13.95
CA GLU A 64 1.42 -10.59 -14.57
C GLU A 64 2.47 -9.85 -13.73
N ALA A 65 2.04 -8.98 -12.84
CA ALA A 65 2.95 -8.21 -12.00
C ALA A 65 3.45 -9.06 -10.82
N VAL A 66 4.73 -8.91 -10.51
CA VAL A 66 5.35 -9.57 -9.35
C VAL A 66 5.17 -8.70 -8.11
N VAL A 67 5.53 -9.22 -6.94
CA VAL A 67 5.50 -8.44 -5.70
C VAL A 67 6.51 -7.31 -5.78
N LEU A 68 6.09 -6.11 -5.39
CA LEU A 68 6.92 -4.92 -5.39
C LEU A 68 8.02 -5.04 -4.33
N HIS A 69 9.23 -4.62 -4.69
CA HIS A 69 10.34 -4.46 -3.76
C HIS A 69 10.57 -2.97 -3.48
N GLU A 70 10.76 -2.64 -2.23
CA GLU A 70 10.89 -1.25 -1.80
C GLU A 70 12.35 -0.82 -1.79
N ASN A 71 12.68 0.18 -2.60
CA ASN A 71 14.05 0.68 -2.77
C ASN A 71 14.16 2.19 -2.52
N ARG A 72 13.05 2.88 -2.28
CA ARG A 72 13.02 4.32 -2.08
C ARG A 72 13.69 4.74 -0.77
N PHE A 73 14.38 5.85 -0.79
CA PHE A 73 15.08 6.40 0.38
C PHE A 73 16.01 5.37 1.03
N ALA A 74 15.77 5.05 2.30
CA ALA A 74 16.58 4.10 3.08
C ALA A 74 16.10 2.65 2.99
N HIS A 75 15.10 2.36 2.14
CA HIS A 75 14.62 0.99 1.93
C HIS A 75 15.69 0.14 1.23
N THR A 76 15.74 -1.13 1.60
CA THR A 76 16.84 -2.04 1.18
C THR A 76 16.37 -3.19 0.30
N GLY A 77 15.31 -2.99 -0.47
CA GLY A 77 14.81 -3.99 -1.42
C GLY A 77 13.89 -5.04 -0.83
N GLY A 78 13.36 -4.83 0.36
CA GLY A 78 12.40 -5.74 0.97
C GLY A 78 11.07 -5.78 0.22
N MET A 79 10.39 -6.90 0.26
CA MET A 79 9.08 -7.05 -0.36
C MET A 79 8.05 -6.14 0.30
N ALA A 80 7.22 -5.48 -0.53
CA ALA A 80 6.08 -4.69 -0.04
C ALA A 80 4.90 -5.63 0.30
N ALA A 81 5.08 -6.43 1.34
CA ALA A 81 4.10 -7.36 1.84
C ALA A 81 3.87 -7.09 3.32
N PHE A 82 2.61 -6.92 3.71
CA PHE A 82 2.24 -6.43 5.04
C PHE A 82 1.16 -7.28 5.68
N GLY A 83 1.23 -7.40 7.01
CA GLY A 83 0.14 -7.90 7.82
C GLY A 83 -0.69 -6.73 8.36
N LEU A 84 -1.99 -6.87 8.31
CA LEU A 84 -2.94 -5.86 8.80
C LEU A 84 -3.99 -6.55 9.68
N SER A 85 -4.47 -5.83 10.70
CA SER A 85 -5.62 -6.28 11.45
C SER A 85 -6.88 -6.17 10.58
N VAL A 86 -7.75 -7.17 10.62
CA VAL A 86 -9.04 -7.11 9.89
C VAL A 86 -9.93 -5.97 10.39
N ASP A 87 -9.73 -5.49 11.62
CA ASP A 87 -10.47 -4.37 12.18
C ASP A 87 -10.17 -3.04 11.47
N TRP A 88 -9.09 -2.99 10.71
CA TRP A 88 -8.66 -1.81 9.95
C TRP A 88 -9.15 -1.81 8.50
N TRP A 89 -9.90 -2.83 8.12
CA TRP A 89 -10.57 -2.90 6.83
C TRP A 89 -11.90 -2.16 6.94
N THR A 90 -11.84 -0.86 6.77
CA THR A 90 -13.01 0.01 6.96
C THR A 90 -13.88 0.09 5.71
N PRO A 91 -15.18 0.41 5.83
CA PRO A 91 -16.03 0.65 4.66
C PRO A 91 -15.49 1.73 3.72
N SER A 92 -14.85 2.78 4.26
CA SER A 92 -14.27 3.84 3.43
C SER A 92 -13.07 3.35 2.62
N ASP A 93 -12.28 2.42 3.15
CA ASP A 93 -11.21 1.80 2.38
C ASP A 93 -11.79 0.96 1.25
N LEU A 94 -12.85 0.19 1.53
CA LEU A 94 -13.53 -0.63 0.52
C LEU A 94 -14.10 0.20 -0.63
N ASP A 95 -14.63 1.38 -0.32
CA ASP A 95 -15.17 2.28 -1.36
C ASP A 95 -14.08 2.78 -2.31
N SER A 96 -12.84 2.84 -1.86
CA SER A 96 -11.70 3.29 -2.66
C SER A 96 -11.01 2.17 -3.42
N LEU A 97 -11.40 0.93 -3.19
CA LEU A 97 -10.81 -0.26 -3.80
C LEU A 97 -11.76 -0.84 -4.85
N SER A 98 -11.18 -1.36 -5.93
CA SER A 98 -11.93 -2.09 -6.95
C SER A 98 -11.44 -3.54 -6.98
N LEU A 99 -12.31 -4.48 -6.67
CA LEU A 99 -12.00 -5.90 -6.78
C LEU A 99 -11.93 -6.27 -8.26
N LEU A 100 -10.74 -6.67 -8.70
CA LEU A 100 -10.52 -7.11 -10.09
C LEU A 100 -10.94 -8.55 -10.31
N GLY A 101 -10.86 -9.36 -9.28
CA GLY A 101 -11.18 -10.77 -9.28
C GLY A 101 -10.27 -11.53 -8.32
N SER A 102 -10.41 -12.85 -8.32
CA SER A 102 -9.60 -13.74 -7.48
C SER A 102 -8.72 -14.60 -8.38
N GLY A 103 -7.45 -14.71 -8.00
CA GLY A 103 -6.48 -15.55 -8.68
C GLY A 103 -6.00 -16.68 -7.79
N ARG A 104 -5.24 -17.59 -8.39
CA ARG A 104 -4.56 -18.65 -7.67
C ARG A 104 -3.30 -18.10 -7.02
N LEU A 105 -3.08 -18.45 -5.76
CA LEU A 105 -1.81 -18.16 -5.10
C LEU A 105 -0.78 -19.21 -5.49
N SER A 106 0.43 -18.76 -5.79
CA SER A 106 1.57 -19.66 -5.95
C SER A 106 1.96 -20.24 -4.59
N PRO A 107 2.71 -21.37 -4.55
CA PRO A 107 3.23 -21.88 -3.29
C PRO A 107 4.07 -20.87 -2.53
N GLU A 108 4.85 -20.05 -3.25
CA GLU A 108 5.65 -18.98 -2.66
C GLU A 108 4.78 -17.89 -2.03
N GLU A 109 3.76 -17.45 -2.73
CA GLU A 109 2.79 -16.46 -2.22
C GLU A 109 2.08 -16.97 -0.97
N LYS A 110 1.66 -18.23 -0.97
CA LYS A 110 1.04 -18.87 0.20
C LYS A 110 1.98 -18.91 1.40
N ALA A 111 3.26 -19.21 1.17
CA ALA A 111 4.28 -19.25 2.21
C ALA A 111 4.50 -17.87 2.82
N ILE A 112 4.59 -16.83 1.99
CA ILE A 112 4.73 -15.43 2.44
C ILE A 112 3.53 -15.03 3.29
N GLY A 113 2.33 -15.31 2.83
CA GLY A 113 1.09 -15.00 3.55
C GLY A 113 1.01 -15.71 4.90
N ALA A 114 1.35 -16.97 4.95
CA ALA A 114 1.36 -17.77 6.18
C ALA A 114 2.38 -17.23 7.19
N GLU A 115 3.57 -16.84 6.72
CA GLU A 115 4.60 -16.25 7.57
C GLU A 115 4.13 -14.94 8.19
N ILE A 116 3.57 -14.03 7.38
CA ILE A 116 3.06 -12.74 7.84
C ILE A 116 1.96 -12.94 8.89
N ILE A 117 1.00 -13.81 8.61
CA ILE A 117 -0.09 -14.10 9.54
C ILE A 117 0.43 -14.76 10.81
N GLY A 118 1.47 -15.58 10.70
CA GLY A 118 2.10 -16.26 11.82
C GLY A 118 2.74 -15.32 12.85
N TYR A 119 3.13 -14.13 12.46
CA TYR A 119 3.64 -13.11 13.39
C TYR A 119 2.54 -12.42 14.20
N GLY A 120 1.27 -12.64 13.88
CA GLY A 120 0.10 -12.38 14.73
C GLY A 120 -0.46 -10.97 14.66
N ILE A 121 0.29 -9.93 14.83
CA ILE A 121 -0.27 -8.58 14.89
C ILE A 121 0.07 -7.80 13.63
N GLY A 122 -0.96 -7.45 12.88
CA GLY A 122 -0.82 -6.58 11.74
C GLY A 122 -0.58 -5.13 12.17
N CYS A 123 -0.11 -4.37 11.22
CA CYS A 123 0.13 -2.95 11.39
C CYS A 123 -1.19 -2.20 11.64
N ARG A 124 -1.13 -1.14 12.44
CA ARG A 124 -2.30 -0.32 12.79
C ARG A 124 -2.60 0.80 11.80
N TYR A 125 -2.00 0.74 10.63
CA TYR A 125 -2.24 1.76 9.62
C TYR A 125 -3.19 1.25 8.54
N SER A 126 -3.84 2.16 7.86
CA SER A 126 -4.76 1.87 6.77
C SER A 126 -4.06 1.04 5.67
N LEU A 127 -4.72 -0.02 5.23
CA LEU A 127 -4.33 -0.83 4.08
C LEU A 127 -4.03 0.03 2.86
N LEU A 128 -4.95 0.95 2.57
CA LEU A 128 -4.85 1.82 1.41
C LEU A 128 -3.64 2.75 1.51
N ARG A 129 -3.38 3.30 2.69
CA ARG A 129 -2.25 4.20 2.91
C ARG A 129 -0.91 3.49 2.71
N PHE A 130 -0.74 2.29 3.26
CA PHE A 130 0.48 1.51 3.07
C PHE A 130 0.69 1.12 1.61
N SER A 131 -0.36 0.63 0.98
CA SER A 131 -0.29 0.23 -0.43
C SER A 131 0.04 1.43 -1.32
N ASN A 132 -0.55 2.58 -1.05
CA ASN A 132 -0.29 3.81 -1.77
C ASN A 132 1.16 4.29 -1.59
N HIS A 133 1.66 4.30 -0.36
CA HIS A 133 3.04 4.72 -0.08
C HIS A 133 4.05 3.83 -0.79
N ALA A 134 3.83 2.53 -0.80
CA ALA A 134 4.70 1.60 -1.51
C ALA A 134 4.62 1.81 -3.02
N ALA A 135 3.45 1.76 -3.61
CA ALA A 135 3.27 1.83 -5.05
C ALA A 135 3.65 3.19 -5.63
N GLU A 136 3.06 4.26 -5.12
CA GLU A 136 3.31 5.62 -5.59
C GLU A 136 4.74 6.06 -5.26
N GLY A 137 5.21 5.73 -4.07
CA GLY A 137 6.57 6.08 -3.63
C GLY A 137 7.64 5.44 -4.51
N GLU A 138 7.52 4.15 -4.80
CA GLU A 138 8.49 3.46 -5.65
C GLU A 138 8.44 3.94 -7.10
N TRP A 139 7.25 4.23 -7.62
CA TRP A 139 7.13 4.78 -8.96
C TRP A 139 7.83 6.15 -9.06
N ARG A 140 7.59 7.03 -8.11
CA ARG A 140 8.21 8.34 -8.08
C ARG A 140 9.72 8.28 -7.85
N TRP A 141 10.17 7.34 -7.06
CA TRP A 141 11.60 7.10 -6.85
C TRP A 141 12.31 6.70 -8.14
N LYS A 142 11.64 5.93 -8.99
CA LYS A 142 12.18 5.51 -10.28
C LYS A 142 12.12 6.60 -11.36
N HIS A 143 11.05 7.36 -11.37
CA HIS A 143 10.72 8.25 -12.49
C HIS A 143 10.75 9.74 -12.17
N ASP A 144 10.72 10.13 -10.90
CA ASP A 144 10.56 11.51 -10.47
C ASP A 144 11.27 11.76 -9.12
N ARG A 145 12.44 11.17 -8.99
CA ARG A 145 13.17 11.09 -7.71
C ARG A 145 13.49 12.45 -7.11
N ASP A 146 14.00 13.38 -7.91
CA ASP A 146 14.43 14.69 -7.42
C ASP A 146 13.26 15.47 -6.82
N ALA A 147 12.12 15.47 -7.51
CA ALA A 147 10.90 16.10 -7.01
C ALA A 147 10.40 15.43 -5.73
N LEU A 148 10.43 14.11 -5.68
CA LEU A 148 10.05 13.35 -4.49
C LEU A 148 10.91 13.70 -3.28
N ILE A 149 12.22 13.81 -3.46
CA ILE A 149 13.15 14.18 -2.39
C ILE A 149 12.86 15.59 -1.88
N VAL A 150 12.68 16.55 -2.78
CA VAL A 150 12.35 17.94 -2.41
C VAL A 150 11.05 17.99 -1.61
N GLU A 151 10.01 17.30 -2.07
CA GLU A 151 8.72 17.24 -1.39
C GLU A 151 8.84 16.62 0.00
N SER A 152 9.64 15.56 0.12
CA SER A 152 9.89 14.88 1.40
C SER A 152 10.60 15.82 2.38
N GLU A 153 11.57 16.59 1.92
CA GLU A 153 12.27 17.57 2.75
C GLU A 153 11.34 18.69 3.22
N LYS A 154 10.47 19.18 2.34
CA LYS A 154 9.44 20.18 2.69
C LYS A 154 8.48 19.65 3.76
N SER A 155 8.06 18.38 3.63
CA SER A 155 7.19 17.74 4.63
C SER A 155 7.87 17.63 5.98
N LYS A 156 9.14 17.25 6.01
CA LYS A 156 9.94 17.17 7.23
C LYS A 156 10.13 18.53 7.88
N ALA A 157 10.41 19.55 7.08
CA ALA A 157 10.57 20.93 7.56
C ALA A 157 9.29 21.46 8.17
N LYS A 158 8.15 21.20 7.53
CA LYS A 158 6.84 21.59 8.05
C LYS A 158 6.53 20.90 9.38
N ALA A 159 6.77 19.60 9.47
CA ALA A 159 6.56 18.82 10.69
C ALA A 159 7.45 19.32 11.83
N ALA A 160 8.72 19.67 11.54
CA ALA A 160 9.65 20.24 12.52
C ALA A 160 9.18 21.61 13.02
N ALA A 161 8.70 22.47 12.10
CA ALA A 161 8.17 23.79 12.46
C ALA A 161 6.91 23.68 13.34
N GLU A 162 6.02 22.76 13.04
CA GLU A 162 4.82 22.50 13.84
C GLU A 162 5.16 22.00 15.24
N ARG A 163 6.17 21.12 15.37
CA ARG A 163 6.66 20.65 16.67
C ARG A 163 7.27 21.78 17.48
N ALA A 164 8.09 22.61 16.87
CA ALA A 164 8.70 23.77 17.51
C ALA A 164 7.63 24.75 18.01
N ALA A 165 6.62 25.02 17.21
CA ALA A 165 5.50 25.88 17.61
C ALA A 165 4.74 25.32 18.80
N LYS A 166 4.53 24.02 18.88
CA LYS A 166 3.88 23.36 20.02
C LYS A 166 4.73 23.43 21.28
N GLU A 167 6.03 23.31 21.18
CA GLU A 167 6.95 23.40 22.33
C GLU A 167 7.00 24.81 22.89
N GLU A 168 6.85 25.86 22.08
CA GLU A 168 6.79 27.25 22.51
C GLU A 168 5.51 27.59 23.28
N ILE A 169 4.44 26.83 23.08
CA ILE A 169 3.14 27.07 23.71
C ILE A 169 3.04 26.45 25.11
N VAL A 170 3.92 25.52 25.44
CA VAL A 170 3.95 24.87 26.75
C VAL A 170 4.75 25.75 27.72
N PRO A 171 4.11 26.31 28.77
CA PRO A 171 4.81 27.12 29.76
C PRO A 171 5.79 26.30 30.60
#